data_21646213ddf2e5a276417259d3905b3f
#
_entry.id   21646213ddf2e5a276417259d3905b3f
#
_cell.length_a   1.000
_cell.length_b   1.000
_cell.length_c   1.000
_cell.angle_alpha   90.00
_cell.angle_beta   90.00
_cell.angle_gamma   90.00
#
_symmetry.space_group_name_H-M   'P 1'
#
loop_
_entity.id
_entity.type
_entity.pdbx_description
1 polymer ?
#
loop_
_entity_poly.entity_id
_entity_poly.type
_entity_poly.pdbx_seq_one_letter_code
_entity_poly.pdbx_strand_id
1 'polypeptide(L)'
;MYRSHTCGELRAANINQTVTLAGWVQKVRNLGAMAFIDLRDRYGITQIVVEEGSAEQTKEAAARLGREFVIQVTGKVIERSSKNPKMATGDIEVVAENITILTEAVTPPFTIEENSDGGDDLRMKYRYLDLRRPPLQRNMILRHKMAQEIRRFLDSEGFLEIETPYLIKSTPEGARDFIVPSRMNPNEFYALPQSPQTLKQLLMVAGYDRYFQIVRCFRDEDLRADRQPEFTQIDCEMAFVEQEDVLSIFERWAKHMFKSVLGIEFNEPLRRMPWLEAMEKYGSDKPDLRFGMEFADITDLAHGHNFSVFDDQEYVVGFAATGCASYTRKQIDALTEFVKRPQVGAKGLVWIRLEQGGGIKSSVDKFFDADSLKAIAERLGAKEGDLCLVMCGKKFKVLTQLCTLRLEVAEQLGLRDPKKFAPLWVIDFPMFEWDEETQRFYAMHHPFTSPKPEDAQYLESDPGRVRANAYDFVCNGTELGGGSIRIHDAQLQSTIFKCLGFTPEQAEAQFGFLINAFKYGAPPHGGLAFGFDRLCSLFGGSESIRDYIAFPKNNAGRDVMLDGPSPVAPEQLEELYLSLVKPE
;
A
#
# COMPACT_ATOMS: atom_id res chain seq x y z
N MET A 1 26.58 -17.34 -27.05
CA MET A 1 25.32 -16.83 -26.45
C MET A 1 24.30 -17.95 -26.53
N TYR A 2 23.54 -18.26 -25.47
CA TYR A 2 22.61 -19.40 -25.44
C TYR A 2 21.35 -19.21 -26.27
N ARG A 3 21.03 -18.00 -26.72
CA ARG A 3 19.84 -17.71 -27.55
C ARG A 3 20.09 -16.55 -28.49
N SER A 4 19.49 -16.61 -29.68
CA SER A 4 19.46 -15.51 -30.64
C SER A 4 18.24 -14.61 -30.45
N HIS A 5 17.12 -15.19 -29.96
CA HIS A 5 15.85 -14.52 -29.73
C HIS A 5 15.25 -14.96 -28.38
N THR A 6 14.37 -14.14 -27.81
CA THR A 6 13.56 -14.49 -26.65
C THR A 6 12.32 -15.29 -27.08
N CYS A 7 11.69 -16.00 -26.11
CA CYS A 7 10.48 -16.80 -26.40
C CYS A 7 9.23 -15.95 -26.64
N GLY A 8 9.31 -14.61 -26.51
CA GLY A 8 8.18 -13.71 -26.70
C GLY A 8 8.27 -12.81 -27.93
N GLU A 9 9.40 -12.76 -28.64
CA GLU A 9 9.61 -11.73 -29.66
C GLU A 9 9.37 -12.18 -31.12
N LEU A 10 9.34 -13.50 -31.38
CA LEU A 10 9.14 -14.00 -32.74
C LEU A 10 7.76 -13.66 -33.30
N ARG A 11 7.74 -13.29 -34.59
CA ARG A 11 6.53 -12.92 -35.32
C ARG A 11 6.57 -13.50 -36.74
N ALA A 12 5.52 -13.31 -37.51
CA ALA A 12 5.44 -13.73 -38.94
C ALA A 12 6.64 -13.24 -39.77
N ALA A 13 7.21 -12.09 -39.46
CA ALA A 13 8.40 -11.57 -40.16
C ALA A 13 9.67 -12.45 -39.95
N ASN A 14 9.67 -13.33 -38.97
CA ASN A 14 10.80 -14.25 -38.70
C ASN A 14 10.65 -15.60 -39.42
N ILE A 15 9.56 -15.83 -40.16
CA ILE A 15 9.34 -17.10 -40.91
C ILE A 15 10.53 -17.35 -41.83
N ASN A 16 10.95 -18.61 -41.89
CA ASN A 16 12.12 -19.12 -42.61
C ASN A 16 13.49 -18.80 -41.98
N GLN A 17 13.56 -18.08 -40.87
CA GLN A 17 14.80 -17.88 -40.13
C GLN A 17 15.10 -19.10 -39.26
N THR A 18 16.38 -19.46 -39.14
CA THR A 18 16.85 -20.39 -38.11
C THR A 18 17.18 -19.59 -36.87
N VAL A 19 16.57 -19.97 -35.76
CA VAL A 19 16.70 -19.28 -34.46
C VAL A 19 17.17 -20.26 -33.40
N THR A 20 17.80 -19.71 -32.36
CA THR A 20 18.10 -20.43 -31.13
C THR A 20 17.33 -19.78 -29.98
N LEU A 21 16.50 -20.56 -29.27
CA LEU A 21 15.75 -20.18 -28.09
C LEU A 21 16.29 -20.94 -26.88
N ALA A 22 16.19 -20.34 -25.70
CA ALA A 22 16.47 -21.00 -24.43
C ALA A 22 15.46 -20.55 -23.38
N GLY A 23 14.95 -21.51 -22.59
CA GLY A 23 13.91 -21.23 -21.59
C GLY A 23 13.52 -22.48 -20.81
N TRP A 24 12.41 -22.37 -20.13
CA TRP A 24 11.80 -23.45 -19.33
C TRP A 24 10.68 -24.11 -20.12
N VAL A 25 10.64 -25.44 -20.06
CA VAL A 25 9.56 -26.25 -20.63
C VAL A 25 8.31 -26.08 -19.76
N GLN A 26 7.31 -25.35 -20.24
CA GLN A 26 6.06 -25.18 -19.52
C GLN A 26 5.15 -26.40 -19.68
N LYS A 27 5.04 -26.92 -20.90
CA LYS A 27 4.17 -28.05 -21.24
C LYS A 27 4.71 -28.83 -22.42
N VAL A 28 4.58 -30.16 -22.37
CA VAL A 28 4.84 -31.06 -23.48
C VAL A 28 3.54 -31.81 -23.83
N ARG A 29 3.24 -31.91 -25.10
CA ARG A 29 2.07 -32.63 -25.64
C ARG A 29 2.55 -33.56 -26.76
N ASN A 30 2.36 -34.85 -26.58
CA ASN A 30 2.68 -35.87 -27.59
C ASN A 30 1.40 -36.20 -28.35
N LEU A 31 1.41 -36.03 -29.67
CA LEU A 31 0.30 -36.33 -30.57
C LEU A 31 0.80 -37.25 -31.68
N GLY A 32 0.69 -38.55 -31.45
CA GLY A 32 1.26 -39.59 -32.36
C GLY A 32 2.79 -39.50 -32.43
N ALA A 33 3.32 -39.29 -33.65
CA ALA A 33 4.76 -39.17 -33.90
C ALA A 33 5.30 -37.72 -33.70
N MET A 34 4.47 -36.78 -33.36
CA MET A 34 4.82 -35.36 -33.15
C MET A 34 4.81 -34.98 -31.69
N ALA A 35 5.76 -34.13 -31.27
CA ALA A 35 5.76 -33.51 -29.95
C ALA A 35 5.65 -31.97 -30.05
N PHE A 36 4.79 -31.39 -29.23
CA PHE A 36 4.61 -29.95 -29.10
C PHE A 36 5.08 -29.50 -27.72
N ILE A 37 6.01 -28.57 -27.68
CA ILE A 37 6.65 -28.08 -26.45
C ILE A 37 6.38 -26.59 -26.34
N ASP A 38 5.74 -26.16 -25.28
CA ASP A 38 5.60 -24.74 -24.94
C ASP A 38 6.84 -24.31 -24.17
N LEU A 39 7.75 -23.59 -24.83
CA LEU A 39 8.99 -23.07 -24.24
C LEU A 39 8.77 -21.65 -23.77
N ARG A 40 9.04 -21.39 -22.49
CA ARG A 40 8.77 -20.12 -21.81
C ARG A 40 10.05 -19.45 -21.32
N ASP A 41 10.12 -18.15 -21.48
CA ASP A 41 11.03 -17.28 -20.73
C ASP A 41 10.27 -16.09 -20.12
N ARG A 42 10.97 -15.06 -19.60
CA ARG A 42 10.36 -13.86 -19.05
C ARG A 42 9.54 -13.05 -20.09
N TYR A 43 9.85 -13.18 -21.36
CA TYR A 43 9.28 -12.37 -22.44
C TYR A 43 8.05 -13.00 -23.07
N GLY A 44 7.86 -14.32 -22.90
CA GLY A 44 6.70 -15.01 -23.43
C GLY A 44 6.90 -16.51 -23.61
N ILE A 45 6.07 -17.06 -24.50
CA ILE A 45 6.05 -18.50 -24.79
C ILE A 45 6.13 -18.66 -26.32
N THR A 46 6.96 -19.59 -26.78
CA THR A 46 7.00 -20.03 -28.18
C THR A 46 6.73 -21.53 -28.24
N GLN A 47 5.85 -21.95 -29.16
CA GLN A 47 5.62 -23.36 -29.43
C GLN A 47 6.78 -23.92 -30.25
N ILE A 48 7.38 -25.00 -29.78
CA ILE A 48 8.37 -25.78 -30.47
C ILE A 48 7.69 -27.05 -30.98
N VAL A 49 8.00 -27.45 -32.19
CA VAL A 49 7.47 -28.68 -32.81
C VAL A 49 8.62 -29.63 -33.11
N VAL A 50 8.47 -30.87 -32.70
CA VAL A 50 9.32 -32.00 -33.16
C VAL A 50 8.47 -32.85 -34.09
N GLU A 51 8.82 -32.88 -35.35
CA GLU A 51 8.08 -33.59 -36.40
C GLU A 51 8.51 -35.07 -36.51
N GLU A 52 7.71 -35.87 -37.18
CA GLU A 52 8.05 -37.26 -37.48
C GLU A 52 9.39 -37.40 -38.23
N GLY A 53 9.69 -36.46 -39.12
CA GLY A 53 10.91 -36.36 -39.90
C GLY A 53 12.13 -35.79 -39.16
N SER A 54 12.00 -35.34 -37.91
CA SER A 54 13.11 -34.82 -37.12
C SER A 54 14.16 -35.88 -36.83
N ALA A 55 15.41 -35.45 -36.63
CA ALA A 55 16.51 -36.32 -36.27
C ALA A 55 16.20 -37.17 -35.01
N GLU A 56 16.61 -38.41 -34.98
CA GLU A 56 16.31 -39.32 -33.86
C GLU A 56 16.79 -38.78 -32.53
N GLN A 57 17.96 -38.15 -32.49
CA GLN A 57 18.52 -37.51 -31.30
C GLN A 57 17.60 -36.37 -30.76
N THR A 58 16.96 -35.63 -31.67
CA THR A 58 15.99 -34.55 -31.28
C THR A 58 14.71 -35.13 -30.70
N LYS A 59 14.23 -36.27 -31.26
CA LYS A 59 13.07 -37.00 -30.74
C LYS A 59 13.35 -37.62 -29.37
N GLU A 60 14.51 -38.25 -29.20
CA GLU A 60 14.94 -38.80 -27.89
C GLU A 60 15.04 -37.71 -26.83
N ALA A 61 15.62 -36.55 -27.16
CA ALA A 61 15.66 -35.41 -26.27
C ALA A 61 14.27 -34.94 -25.90
N ALA A 62 13.36 -34.80 -26.88
CA ALA A 62 11.97 -34.36 -26.64
C ALA A 62 11.19 -35.35 -25.77
N ALA A 63 11.39 -36.64 -25.95
CA ALA A 63 10.72 -37.68 -25.14
C ALA A 63 11.12 -37.67 -23.66
N ARG A 64 12.30 -37.14 -23.33
CA ARG A 64 12.79 -37.01 -21.95
C ARG A 64 12.34 -35.74 -21.23
N LEU A 65 11.75 -34.79 -21.95
CA LEU A 65 11.42 -33.49 -21.38
C LEU A 65 10.35 -33.59 -20.30
N GLY A 66 10.64 -32.98 -19.15
CA GLY A 66 9.70 -32.74 -18.05
C GLY A 66 9.35 -31.27 -17.92
N ARG A 67 8.32 -30.97 -17.12
CA ARG A 67 7.98 -29.59 -16.76
C ARG A 67 9.16 -28.90 -16.09
N GLU A 68 9.37 -27.64 -16.41
CA GLU A 68 10.42 -26.75 -15.89
C GLU A 68 11.87 -27.20 -16.22
N PHE A 69 12.06 -28.20 -17.08
CA PHE A 69 13.39 -28.45 -17.65
C PHE A 69 13.89 -27.21 -18.36
N VAL A 70 15.15 -26.87 -18.19
CA VAL A 70 15.79 -25.78 -18.93
C VAL A 70 16.39 -26.36 -20.20
N ILE A 71 15.95 -25.87 -21.35
CA ILE A 71 16.41 -26.35 -22.63
C ILE A 71 16.87 -25.22 -23.55
N GLN A 72 17.74 -25.58 -24.47
CA GLN A 72 18.08 -24.81 -25.65
C GLN A 72 17.56 -25.53 -26.89
N VAL A 73 16.91 -24.79 -27.77
CA VAL A 73 16.35 -25.30 -29.02
C VAL A 73 16.88 -24.47 -30.18
N THR A 74 17.47 -25.11 -31.17
CA THR A 74 17.78 -24.51 -32.47
C THR A 74 16.82 -25.07 -33.49
N GLY A 75 16.21 -24.21 -34.30
CA GLY A 75 15.24 -24.67 -35.29
C GLY A 75 14.74 -23.54 -36.20
N LYS A 76 13.96 -23.92 -37.20
CA LYS A 76 13.41 -23.04 -38.21
C LYS A 76 12.04 -22.53 -37.81
N VAL A 77 11.85 -21.23 -37.91
CA VAL A 77 10.54 -20.59 -37.71
C VAL A 77 9.64 -20.86 -38.90
N ILE A 78 8.45 -21.37 -38.65
CA ILE A 78 7.40 -21.59 -39.67
C ILE A 78 6.10 -20.94 -39.25
N GLU A 79 5.19 -20.80 -40.21
CA GLU A 79 3.81 -20.38 -39.91
C GLU A 79 3.07 -21.52 -39.21
N ARG A 80 2.36 -21.19 -38.15
CA ARG A 80 1.60 -22.17 -37.36
C ARG A 80 0.34 -22.59 -38.11
N SER A 81 0.12 -23.90 -38.22
CA SER A 81 -1.05 -24.46 -38.89
C SER A 81 -2.37 -24.09 -38.18
N SER A 82 -2.35 -24.02 -36.86
CA SER A 82 -3.48 -23.61 -36.00
C SER A 82 -3.08 -22.41 -35.16
N LYS A 83 -3.42 -21.19 -35.66
CA LYS A 83 -3.06 -19.93 -35.01
C LYS A 83 -3.71 -19.78 -33.63
N ASN A 84 -2.97 -19.24 -32.67
CA ASN A 84 -3.44 -18.99 -31.32
C ASN A 84 -3.42 -17.49 -30.98
N PRO A 85 -4.56 -16.75 -31.08
CA PRO A 85 -4.60 -15.31 -30.84
C PRO A 85 -4.35 -14.92 -29.38
N LYS A 86 -4.33 -15.88 -28.46
CA LYS A 86 -4.03 -15.63 -27.04
C LYS A 86 -2.53 -15.54 -26.74
N MET A 87 -1.67 -15.87 -27.71
CA MET A 87 -0.22 -15.81 -27.57
C MET A 87 0.36 -14.78 -28.55
N ALA A 88 1.29 -13.96 -28.08
CA ALA A 88 1.96 -12.97 -28.94
C ALA A 88 2.74 -13.62 -30.10
N THR A 89 3.21 -14.85 -29.93
CA THR A 89 3.89 -15.69 -30.91
C THR A 89 2.96 -16.70 -31.58
N GLY A 90 1.64 -16.55 -31.41
CA GLY A 90 0.65 -17.56 -31.79
C GLY A 90 0.46 -17.77 -33.30
N ASP A 91 1.05 -16.92 -34.14
CA ASP A 91 1.05 -17.08 -35.60
C ASP A 91 2.18 -17.96 -36.13
N ILE A 92 3.19 -18.22 -35.29
CA ILE A 92 4.39 -18.97 -35.67
C ILE A 92 4.66 -20.12 -34.70
N GLU A 93 5.47 -21.06 -35.13
CA GLU A 93 6.08 -22.12 -34.33
C GLU A 93 7.50 -22.38 -34.84
N VAL A 94 8.31 -23.04 -34.01
CA VAL A 94 9.70 -23.40 -34.37
C VAL A 94 9.81 -24.89 -34.52
N VAL A 95 10.13 -25.37 -35.72
CA VAL A 95 10.47 -26.77 -35.98
C VAL A 95 11.87 -27.00 -35.46
N ALA A 96 11.99 -27.86 -34.44
CA ALA A 96 13.27 -28.16 -33.81
C ALA A 96 14.20 -28.99 -34.70
N GLU A 97 15.37 -28.44 -34.98
CA GLU A 97 16.50 -29.14 -35.59
C GLU A 97 17.35 -29.83 -34.50
N ASN A 98 17.54 -29.15 -33.37
CA ASN A 98 18.29 -29.69 -32.24
C ASN A 98 17.66 -29.21 -30.90
N ILE A 99 17.63 -30.12 -29.92
CA ILE A 99 17.25 -29.86 -28.53
C ILE A 99 18.37 -30.26 -27.61
N THR A 100 18.87 -29.34 -26.79
CA THR A 100 19.86 -29.60 -25.76
C THR A 100 19.21 -29.37 -24.39
N ILE A 101 19.17 -30.39 -23.54
CA ILE A 101 18.75 -30.26 -22.14
C ILE A 101 19.93 -29.64 -21.38
N LEU A 102 19.74 -28.41 -20.88
CA LEU A 102 20.73 -27.69 -20.09
C LEU A 102 20.67 -28.11 -18.62
N THR A 103 19.45 -28.29 -18.11
CA THR A 103 19.22 -28.73 -16.72
C THR A 103 17.89 -29.45 -16.62
N GLU A 104 17.88 -30.60 -16.01
CA GLU A 104 16.67 -31.33 -15.64
C GLU A 104 16.05 -30.69 -14.38
N ALA A 105 14.74 -30.82 -14.19
CA ALA A 105 14.02 -30.34 -13.03
C ALA A 105 13.13 -31.42 -12.44
N VAL A 106 12.97 -31.39 -11.12
CA VAL A 106 11.90 -32.13 -10.46
C VAL A 106 10.55 -31.48 -10.72
N THR A 107 9.46 -32.25 -10.60
CA THR A 107 8.12 -31.70 -10.75
C THR A 107 7.88 -30.58 -9.72
N PRO A 108 7.51 -29.36 -10.15
CA PRO A 108 7.22 -28.26 -9.23
C PRO A 108 6.08 -28.61 -8.25
N PRO A 109 6.12 -28.08 -7.02
CA PRO A 109 5.08 -28.37 -6.01
C PRO A 109 3.73 -27.71 -6.32
N PHE A 110 3.66 -26.83 -7.30
CA PHE A 110 2.45 -26.20 -7.83
C PHE A 110 2.63 -25.81 -9.31
N THR A 111 1.54 -25.51 -9.99
CA THR A 111 1.56 -25.08 -11.40
C THR A 111 2.08 -23.66 -11.57
N ILE A 112 3.02 -23.47 -12.51
CA ILE A 112 3.62 -22.17 -12.86
C ILE A 112 2.83 -21.58 -14.03
N GLU A 113 1.63 -21.15 -13.74
CA GLU A 113 0.67 -20.61 -14.72
C GLU A 113 -0.03 -19.36 -14.16
N GLU A 114 -0.96 -18.78 -14.94
CA GLU A 114 -1.74 -17.62 -14.50
C GLU A 114 -2.47 -17.91 -13.20
N ASN A 115 -3.21 -19.01 -13.15
CA ASN A 115 -3.85 -19.53 -11.94
C ASN A 115 -3.00 -20.69 -11.39
N SER A 116 -2.65 -20.62 -10.11
CA SER A 116 -1.90 -21.67 -9.43
C SER A 116 -2.81 -22.47 -8.50
N ASP A 117 -2.52 -23.75 -8.37
CA ASP A 117 -3.09 -24.67 -7.39
C ASP A 117 -2.34 -24.66 -6.05
N GLY A 118 -1.26 -23.88 -5.92
CA GLY A 118 -0.48 -23.70 -4.70
C GLY A 118 -1.11 -22.69 -3.74
N GLY A 119 -1.32 -23.07 -2.48
CA GLY A 119 -1.68 -22.15 -1.40
C GLY A 119 -0.56 -21.16 -1.06
N ASP A 120 -0.89 -20.11 -0.31
CA ASP A 120 0.03 -19.01 0.02
C ASP A 120 1.34 -19.50 0.68
N ASP A 121 1.26 -20.37 1.66
CA ASP A 121 2.43 -20.90 2.38
C ASP A 121 3.38 -21.65 1.46
N LEU A 122 2.84 -22.46 0.54
CA LEU A 122 3.62 -23.22 -0.41
C LEU A 122 4.30 -22.30 -1.44
N ARG A 123 3.57 -21.29 -1.93
CA ARG A 123 4.10 -20.28 -2.86
C ARG A 123 5.17 -19.41 -2.21
N MET A 124 5.03 -19.09 -0.93
CA MET A 124 6.05 -18.35 -0.19
C MET A 124 7.30 -19.20 0.07
N LYS A 125 7.14 -20.47 0.39
CA LYS A 125 8.28 -21.40 0.56
C LYS A 125 9.10 -21.58 -0.72
N TYR A 126 8.42 -21.69 -1.86
CA TYR A 126 9.05 -21.81 -3.18
C TYR A 126 8.90 -20.51 -3.99
N ARG A 127 9.14 -19.36 -3.35
CA ARG A 127 8.92 -18.04 -3.94
C ARG A 127 9.64 -17.83 -5.28
N TYR A 128 10.81 -18.40 -5.47
CA TYR A 128 11.54 -18.37 -6.74
C TYR A 128 10.79 -19.10 -7.88
N LEU A 129 9.92 -20.08 -7.59
CA LEU A 129 9.02 -20.68 -8.58
C LEU A 129 7.76 -19.81 -8.79
N ASP A 130 7.20 -19.27 -7.73
CA ASP A 130 6.05 -18.37 -7.81
C ASP A 130 6.37 -17.12 -8.65
N LEU A 131 7.58 -16.57 -8.52
CA LEU A 131 8.08 -15.46 -9.35
C LEU A 131 8.21 -15.78 -10.84
N ARG A 132 8.19 -17.06 -11.25
CA ARG A 132 8.10 -17.44 -12.67
C ARG A 132 6.69 -17.29 -13.23
N ARG A 133 5.67 -17.20 -12.39
CA ARG A 133 4.27 -17.09 -12.83
C ARG A 133 4.01 -15.72 -13.47
N PRO A 134 3.19 -15.68 -14.54
CA PRO A 134 2.90 -14.42 -15.24
C PRO A 134 2.39 -13.28 -14.36
N PRO A 135 1.49 -13.49 -13.36
CA PRO A 135 1.03 -12.41 -12.49
C PRO A 135 2.17 -11.73 -11.74
N LEU A 136 3.05 -12.53 -11.10
CA LEU A 136 4.17 -12.00 -10.32
C LEU A 136 5.21 -11.32 -11.22
N GLN A 137 5.45 -11.86 -12.41
CA GLN A 137 6.35 -11.22 -13.38
C GLN A 137 5.82 -9.86 -13.81
N ARG A 138 4.51 -9.75 -14.11
CA ARG A 138 3.88 -8.46 -14.43
C ARG A 138 4.03 -7.45 -13.30
N ASN A 139 3.84 -7.89 -12.05
CA ASN A 139 3.98 -7.04 -10.87
C ASN A 139 5.41 -6.54 -10.68
N MET A 140 6.42 -7.40 -10.86
CA MET A 140 7.83 -6.99 -10.79
C MET A 140 8.21 -6.02 -11.93
N ILE A 141 7.70 -6.27 -13.14
CA ILE A 141 7.90 -5.37 -14.29
C ILE A 141 7.23 -4.01 -14.04
N LEU A 142 5.99 -4.01 -13.51
CA LEU A 142 5.29 -2.79 -13.12
C LEU A 142 6.11 -1.99 -12.11
N ARG A 143 6.53 -2.63 -11.01
CA ARG A 143 7.38 -2.03 -9.99
C ARG A 143 8.65 -1.40 -10.58
N HIS A 144 9.34 -2.13 -11.47
CA HIS A 144 10.53 -1.62 -12.15
C HIS A 144 10.20 -0.37 -12.98
N LYS A 145 9.15 -0.42 -13.81
CA LYS A 145 8.73 0.72 -14.63
C LYS A 145 8.40 1.94 -13.77
N MET A 146 7.64 1.73 -12.70
CA MET A 146 7.31 2.80 -11.75
C MET A 146 8.57 3.44 -11.16
N ALA A 147 9.53 2.63 -10.71
CA ALA A 147 10.79 3.15 -10.16
C ALA A 147 11.57 4.01 -11.18
N GLN A 148 11.55 3.63 -12.47
CA GLN A 148 12.19 4.41 -13.53
C GLN A 148 11.45 5.74 -13.79
N GLU A 149 10.11 5.74 -13.81
CA GLU A 149 9.33 6.97 -14.01
C GLU A 149 9.47 7.93 -12.83
N ILE A 150 9.53 7.41 -11.61
CA ILE A 150 9.79 8.21 -10.40
C ILE A 150 11.13 8.94 -10.51
N ARG A 151 12.21 8.23 -10.86
CA ARG A 151 13.52 8.83 -11.03
C ARG A 151 13.55 9.87 -12.12
N ARG A 152 12.94 9.59 -13.29
CA ARG A 152 12.89 10.56 -14.39
C ARG A 152 12.17 11.85 -14.01
N PHE A 153 11.03 11.75 -13.33
CA PHE A 153 10.29 12.92 -12.91
C PHE A 153 11.07 13.73 -11.88
N LEU A 154 11.56 13.09 -10.82
CA LEU A 154 12.26 13.78 -9.73
C LEU A 154 13.58 14.43 -10.23
N ASP A 155 14.33 13.74 -11.10
CA ASP A 155 15.51 14.31 -11.75
C ASP A 155 15.16 15.55 -12.58
N SER A 156 14.07 15.51 -13.35
CA SER A 156 13.60 16.66 -14.15
C SER A 156 13.15 17.86 -13.29
N GLU A 157 12.78 17.64 -12.04
CA GLU A 157 12.43 18.68 -11.06
C GLU A 157 13.66 19.13 -10.23
N GLY A 158 14.86 18.62 -10.54
CA GLY A 158 16.12 18.99 -9.89
C GLY A 158 16.38 18.31 -8.54
N PHE A 159 15.72 17.19 -8.26
CA PHE A 159 16.02 16.38 -7.08
C PHE A 159 17.27 15.54 -7.29
N LEU A 160 18.09 15.43 -6.27
CA LEU A 160 19.25 14.55 -6.22
C LEU A 160 18.92 13.27 -5.46
N GLU A 161 19.21 12.11 -6.06
CA GLU A 161 19.11 10.82 -5.37
C GLU A 161 20.34 10.63 -4.48
N ILE A 162 20.16 10.67 -3.16
CA ILE A 162 21.27 10.59 -2.19
C ILE A 162 20.98 9.45 -1.22
N GLU A 163 21.91 8.49 -1.13
CA GLU A 163 21.81 7.37 -0.18
C GLU A 163 22.13 7.81 1.25
N THR A 164 21.37 7.27 2.20
CA THR A 164 21.59 7.45 3.63
C THR A 164 21.94 6.11 4.28
N PRO A 165 22.66 6.08 5.41
CA PRO A 165 23.06 4.84 6.05
C PRO A 165 21.87 4.07 6.66
N TYR A 166 21.99 2.74 6.69
CA TYR A 166 21.08 1.85 7.40
C TYR A 166 21.51 1.56 8.85
N LEU A 167 22.78 1.67 9.16
CA LEU A 167 23.29 1.53 10.52
C LEU A 167 23.32 2.91 11.18
N ILE A 168 22.26 3.26 11.91
CA ILE A 168 22.11 4.58 12.54
C ILE A 168 21.93 4.44 14.06
N LYS A 169 21.91 5.56 14.77
CA LYS A 169 21.47 5.63 16.17
C LYS A 169 19.95 5.41 16.23
N SER A 170 19.47 4.70 17.25
CA SER A 170 18.04 4.58 17.52
C SER A 170 17.39 5.97 17.66
N THR A 171 16.38 6.23 16.83
CA THR A 171 15.58 7.44 16.84
C THR A 171 14.12 7.04 16.72
N PRO A 172 13.44 6.71 17.84
CA PRO A 172 12.08 6.19 17.80
C PRO A 172 11.11 7.19 17.13
N GLU A 173 10.43 6.71 16.08
CA GLU A 173 9.48 7.48 15.25
C GLU A 173 8.06 6.88 15.32
N GLY A 174 7.71 6.24 16.45
CA GLY A 174 6.37 5.65 16.67
C GLY A 174 6.35 4.12 16.64
N ALA A 175 7.20 3.46 15.85
CA ALA A 175 7.37 2.00 15.88
C ALA A 175 8.56 1.58 16.76
N ARG A 176 8.72 0.27 16.98
CA ARG A 176 9.95 -0.27 17.57
C ARG A 176 11.03 -0.40 16.50
N ASP A 177 12.27 -0.17 16.91
CA ASP A 177 13.45 -0.33 16.05
C ASP A 177 13.91 -1.80 16.02
N PHE A 178 14.38 -2.24 14.85
CA PHE A 178 15.28 -3.38 14.78
C PHE A 178 16.69 -2.94 15.17
N ILE A 179 17.27 -3.61 16.15
CA ILE A 179 18.62 -3.28 16.66
C ILE A 179 19.67 -4.27 16.16
N VAL A 180 20.87 -3.75 15.89
CA VAL A 180 22.02 -4.52 15.40
C VAL A 180 23.20 -4.29 16.34
N PRO A 181 23.73 -5.31 17.01
CA PRO A 181 24.85 -5.16 17.94
C PRO A 181 26.14 -4.77 17.21
N SER A 182 26.96 -3.92 17.84
CA SER A 182 28.26 -3.50 17.33
C SER A 182 29.38 -4.35 17.94
N ARG A 183 30.11 -5.10 17.11
CA ARG A 183 31.29 -5.84 17.58
C ARG A 183 32.44 -4.91 17.97
N MET A 184 32.58 -3.76 17.30
CA MET A 184 33.66 -2.81 17.54
C MET A 184 33.45 -1.94 18.79
N ASN A 185 32.19 -1.81 19.22
CA ASN A 185 31.81 -1.01 20.39
C ASN A 185 30.97 -1.90 21.30
N PRO A 186 31.57 -2.64 22.26
CA PRO A 186 30.87 -3.55 23.13
C PRO A 186 29.72 -2.87 23.90
N ASN A 187 28.58 -3.56 23.99
CA ASN A 187 27.33 -3.08 24.63
C ASN A 187 26.66 -1.89 23.91
N GLU A 188 27.09 -1.53 22.70
CA GLU A 188 26.42 -0.53 21.87
C GLU A 188 25.74 -1.18 20.66
N PHE A 189 24.64 -0.56 20.21
CA PHE A 189 23.80 -1.08 19.14
C PHE A 189 23.55 0.00 18.10
N TYR A 190 23.60 -0.39 16.84
CA TYR A 190 22.93 0.36 15.78
C TYR A 190 21.44 0.01 15.76
N ALA A 191 20.65 0.90 15.16
CA ALA A 191 19.27 0.61 14.79
C ALA A 191 19.12 0.66 13.27
N LEU A 192 18.17 -0.10 12.72
CA LEU A 192 17.77 0.03 11.33
C LEU A 192 16.73 1.16 11.21
N PRO A 193 16.83 2.07 10.22
CA PRO A 193 16.01 3.27 10.16
C PRO A 193 14.54 2.95 9.88
N GLN A 194 13.63 3.57 10.62
CA GLN A 194 12.19 3.55 10.33
C GLN A 194 11.86 4.43 9.13
N SER A 195 12.61 5.49 8.94
CA SER A 195 12.68 6.37 7.77
C SER A 195 13.99 7.14 7.79
N PRO A 196 14.43 7.79 6.70
CA PRO A 196 15.60 8.66 6.70
C PRO A 196 15.29 10.09 7.22
N GLN A 197 14.25 10.29 8.04
CA GLN A 197 13.72 11.60 8.43
C GLN A 197 14.77 12.58 8.95
N THR A 198 15.58 12.18 9.91
CA THR A 198 16.59 13.08 10.49
C THR A 198 17.72 13.36 9.51
N LEU A 199 18.09 12.39 8.70
CA LEU A 199 19.18 12.51 7.72
C LEU A 199 18.81 13.42 6.55
N LYS A 200 17.57 13.33 6.04
CA LYS A 200 17.13 14.22 4.97
C LYS A 200 17.03 15.68 5.42
N GLN A 201 16.66 15.95 6.68
CA GLN A 201 16.70 17.29 7.26
C GLN A 201 18.14 17.81 7.36
N LEU A 202 19.10 16.95 7.71
CA LEU A 202 20.52 17.31 7.68
C LEU A 202 21.02 17.63 6.26
N LEU A 203 20.50 16.96 5.22
CA LEU A 203 20.81 17.28 3.83
C LEU A 203 20.29 18.69 3.44
N MET A 204 19.15 19.12 4.00
CA MET A 204 18.66 20.48 3.80
C MET A 204 19.61 21.50 4.47
N VAL A 205 20.07 21.25 5.69
CA VAL A 205 21.11 22.07 6.37
C VAL A 205 22.42 22.07 5.57
N ALA A 206 22.75 20.95 4.92
CA ALA A 206 23.92 20.84 4.06
C ALA A 206 23.78 21.55 2.70
N GLY A 207 22.61 22.11 2.37
CA GLY A 207 22.39 22.92 1.17
C GLY A 207 22.09 22.12 -0.11
N TYR A 208 21.55 20.91 0.00
CA TYR A 208 21.20 20.10 -1.18
C TYR A 208 19.85 20.46 -1.81
N ASP A 209 19.11 21.41 -1.27
CA ASP A 209 17.85 21.96 -1.74
C ASP A 209 16.73 20.95 -2.03
N ARG A 210 16.97 19.94 -2.86
CA ARG A 210 15.99 18.92 -3.25
C ARG A 210 16.63 17.54 -3.22
N TYR A 211 16.16 16.72 -2.31
CA TYR A 211 16.63 15.36 -2.08
C TYR A 211 15.50 14.36 -2.34
N PHE A 212 15.85 13.21 -2.89
CA PHE A 212 15.01 12.02 -2.82
C PHE A 212 15.86 10.75 -2.66
N GLN A 213 15.19 9.68 -2.22
CA GLN A 213 15.75 8.34 -2.18
C GLN A 213 14.64 7.29 -2.31
N ILE A 214 14.85 6.25 -3.12
CA ILE A 214 14.02 5.04 -3.07
C ILE A 214 14.68 4.13 -2.03
N VAL A 215 14.20 4.18 -0.80
CA VAL A 215 14.89 3.69 0.39
C VAL A 215 14.16 2.54 1.06
N ARG A 216 14.91 1.56 1.59
CA ARG A 216 14.38 0.53 2.46
C ARG A 216 14.22 1.09 3.88
N CYS A 217 13.01 0.88 4.46
CA CYS A 217 12.67 1.25 5.82
C CYS A 217 12.30 0.01 6.62
N PHE A 218 12.47 0.07 7.94
CA PHE A 218 12.32 -1.06 8.84
C PHE A 218 11.45 -0.67 10.04
N ARG A 219 10.40 -1.44 10.33
CA ARG A 219 9.54 -1.22 11.50
C ARG A 219 9.15 -2.55 12.12
N ASP A 220 9.41 -2.70 13.40
CA ASP A 220 8.99 -3.86 14.19
C ASP A 220 7.58 -3.62 14.73
N GLU A 221 6.60 -3.87 13.89
CA GLU A 221 5.16 -3.69 14.15
C GLU A 221 4.38 -4.95 13.81
N ASP A 222 3.12 -4.99 14.26
CA ASP A 222 2.18 -6.05 13.86
C ASP A 222 1.94 -6.04 12.35
N LEU A 223 2.07 -7.22 11.74
CA LEU A 223 1.94 -7.37 10.30
C LEU A 223 0.50 -7.48 9.86
N ARG A 224 0.20 -6.85 8.71
CA ARG A 224 -1.09 -6.90 8.03
C ARG A 224 -0.87 -7.09 6.53
N ALA A 225 -1.94 -7.21 5.75
CA ALA A 225 -1.86 -7.38 4.30
C ALA A 225 -1.11 -6.22 3.61
N ASP A 226 -1.16 -5.02 4.17
CA ASP A 226 -0.54 -3.79 3.69
C ASP A 226 0.70 -3.35 4.49
N ARG A 227 1.23 -4.22 5.37
CA ARG A 227 2.42 -3.95 6.21
C ARG A 227 3.42 -5.08 6.15
N GLN A 228 4.68 -4.70 6.05
CA GLN A 228 5.85 -5.59 6.12
C GLN A 228 6.88 -5.00 7.10
N PRO A 229 7.69 -5.83 7.78
CA PRO A 229 8.70 -5.33 8.72
C PRO A 229 9.82 -4.57 8.02
N GLU A 230 10.01 -4.83 6.75
CA GLU A 230 10.87 -4.09 5.83
C GLU A 230 10.08 -3.74 4.56
N PHE A 231 10.07 -2.49 4.18
CA PHE A 231 9.30 -1.95 3.06
C PHE A 231 10.07 -0.83 2.36
N THR A 232 9.59 -0.39 1.21
CA THR A 232 10.27 0.64 0.42
C THR A 232 9.46 1.93 0.42
N GLN A 233 10.14 3.05 0.69
CA GLN A 233 9.60 4.40 0.52
C GLN A 233 10.26 5.13 -0.65
N ILE A 234 9.52 6.05 -1.26
CA ILE A 234 10.07 7.15 -2.05
C ILE A 234 10.09 8.33 -1.09
N ASP A 235 11.24 8.62 -0.55
CA ASP A 235 11.43 9.67 0.45
C ASP A 235 11.96 10.93 -0.21
N CYS A 236 11.37 12.08 0.09
CA CYS A 236 11.70 13.36 -0.54
C CYS A 236 11.74 14.48 0.52
N GLU A 237 12.65 15.45 0.31
CA GLU A 237 12.72 16.67 1.11
C GLU A 237 13.18 17.85 0.25
N MET A 238 12.69 19.05 0.55
CA MET A 238 12.93 20.29 -0.19
C MET A 238 13.18 21.45 0.76
N ALA A 239 14.16 22.28 0.46
CA ALA A 239 14.47 23.51 1.17
C ALA A 239 13.76 24.72 0.54
N PHE A 240 13.57 25.79 1.33
CA PHE A 240 12.97 27.06 0.93
C PHE A 240 11.57 26.92 0.35
N VAL A 241 10.73 26.09 0.98
CA VAL A 241 9.37 25.78 0.55
C VAL A 241 8.35 25.97 1.65
N GLU A 242 7.13 26.27 1.21
CA GLU A 242 5.90 26.21 1.98
C GLU A 242 5.05 25.00 1.58
N GLN A 243 3.95 24.76 2.30
CA GLN A 243 3.09 23.59 2.05
C GLN A 243 2.66 23.48 0.59
N GLU A 244 2.21 24.59 -0.02
CA GLU A 244 1.66 24.57 -1.37
C GLU A 244 2.72 24.28 -2.45
N ASP A 245 3.98 24.65 -2.20
CA ASP A 245 5.09 24.31 -3.09
C ASP A 245 5.30 22.79 -3.14
N VAL A 246 5.28 22.15 -1.97
CA VAL A 246 5.39 20.67 -1.86
C VAL A 246 4.19 20.01 -2.53
N LEU A 247 2.97 20.42 -2.19
CA LEU A 247 1.75 19.85 -2.78
C LEU A 247 1.72 20.00 -4.30
N SER A 248 2.11 21.17 -4.83
CA SER A 248 2.12 21.43 -6.27
C SER A 248 3.08 20.50 -7.03
N ILE A 249 4.30 20.29 -6.54
CA ILE A 249 5.26 19.40 -7.19
C ILE A 249 4.75 17.96 -7.16
N PHE A 250 4.30 17.48 -5.99
CA PHE A 250 3.88 16.08 -5.86
C PHE A 250 2.49 15.80 -6.44
N GLU A 251 1.66 16.81 -6.64
CA GLU A 251 0.46 16.67 -7.48
C GLU A 251 0.83 16.46 -8.95
N ARG A 252 1.78 17.23 -9.49
CA ARG A 252 2.29 17.00 -10.85
C ARG A 252 2.95 15.64 -10.99
N TRP A 253 3.73 15.21 -9.99
CA TRP A 253 4.32 13.89 -9.92
C TRP A 253 3.25 12.79 -9.95
N ALA A 254 2.22 12.87 -9.10
CA ALA A 254 1.14 11.90 -9.07
C ALA A 254 0.41 11.81 -10.42
N LYS A 255 0.04 12.95 -11.01
CA LYS A 255 -0.59 13.01 -12.34
C LYS A 255 0.32 12.40 -13.43
N HIS A 256 1.63 12.68 -13.37
CA HIS A 256 2.61 12.06 -14.26
C HIS A 256 2.65 10.54 -14.11
N MET A 257 2.65 10.01 -12.88
CA MET A 257 2.66 8.57 -12.62
C MET A 257 1.41 7.89 -13.15
N PHE A 258 0.22 8.43 -12.89
CA PHE A 258 -1.03 7.88 -13.43
C PHE A 258 -1.05 7.88 -14.95
N LYS A 259 -0.59 8.97 -15.59
CA LYS A 259 -0.52 9.07 -17.05
C LYS A 259 0.50 8.10 -17.65
N SER A 260 1.73 8.09 -17.14
CA SER A 260 2.84 7.32 -17.73
C SER A 260 2.71 5.82 -17.52
N VAL A 261 2.11 5.38 -16.41
CA VAL A 261 2.03 3.97 -16.04
C VAL A 261 0.68 3.36 -16.43
N LEU A 262 -0.42 4.08 -16.19
CA LEU A 262 -1.79 3.58 -16.39
C LEU A 262 -2.51 4.20 -17.58
N GLY A 263 -1.98 5.28 -18.18
CA GLY A 263 -2.64 6.03 -19.25
C GLY A 263 -3.84 6.86 -18.77
N ILE A 264 -3.93 7.15 -17.47
CA ILE A 264 -5.04 7.91 -16.86
C ILE A 264 -4.62 9.35 -16.65
N GLU A 265 -5.42 10.28 -17.14
CA GLU A 265 -5.18 11.73 -17.01
C GLU A 265 -6.15 12.37 -16.01
N PHE A 266 -5.61 13.22 -15.12
CA PHE A 266 -6.36 14.11 -14.24
C PHE A 266 -6.13 15.55 -14.67
N ASN A 267 -7.13 16.19 -15.27
CA ASN A 267 -7.03 17.54 -15.80
C ASN A 267 -7.27 18.61 -14.72
N GLU A 268 -8.18 18.30 -13.77
CA GLU A 268 -8.51 19.22 -12.69
C GLU A 268 -7.48 19.14 -11.54
N PRO A 269 -7.30 20.20 -10.76
CA PRO A 269 -6.54 20.14 -9.52
C PRO A 269 -7.10 19.08 -8.57
N LEU A 270 -6.22 18.38 -7.87
CA LEU A 270 -6.66 17.42 -6.86
C LEU A 270 -7.25 18.15 -5.66
N ARG A 271 -8.34 17.60 -5.14
CA ARG A 271 -9.02 18.17 -3.97
C ARG A 271 -8.08 18.25 -2.77
N ARG A 272 -8.09 19.37 -2.09
CA ARG A 272 -7.48 19.54 -0.77
C ARG A 272 -8.60 19.52 0.26
N MET A 273 -8.65 18.46 1.07
CA MET A 273 -9.69 18.23 2.06
C MET A 273 -9.09 18.40 3.46
N PRO A 274 -9.60 19.32 4.28
CA PRO A 274 -9.20 19.39 5.68
C PRO A 274 -9.49 18.06 6.41
N TRP A 275 -8.61 17.67 7.32
CA TRP A 275 -8.76 16.45 8.11
C TRP A 275 -10.13 16.37 8.82
N LEU A 276 -10.59 17.47 9.39
CA LEU A 276 -11.89 17.51 10.08
C LEU A 276 -13.03 17.18 9.11
N GLU A 277 -13.00 17.73 7.89
CA GLU A 277 -14.00 17.42 6.86
C GLU A 277 -13.95 15.94 6.46
N ALA A 278 -12.75 15.36 6.31
CA ALA A 278 -12.58 13.96 5.99
C ALA A 278 -13.17 13.05 7.09
N MET A 279 -12.92 13.40 8.35
CA MET A 279 -13.48 12.69 9.50
C MET A 279 -15.00 12.85 9.61
N GLU A 280 -15.53 14.06 9.48
CA GLU A 280 -16.97 14.30 9.64
C GLU A 280 -17.80 13.71 8.51
N LYS A 281 -17.31 13.76 7.26
CA LYS A 281 -18.05 13.27 6.10
C LYS A 281 -17.81 11.79 5.76
N TYR A 282 -16.69 11.22 6.16
CA TYR A 282 -16.29 9.88 5.75
C TYR A 282 -15.81 9.00 6.90
N GLY A 283 -15.55 9.58 8.07
CA GLY A 283 -15.07 8.87 9.26
C GLY A 283 -13.65 8.34 9.15
N SER A 284 -12.84 8.92 8.28
CA SER A 284 -11.47 8.48 8.01
C SER A 284 -10.61 9.63 7.50
N ASP A 285 -9.35 9.68 7.93
CA ASP A 285 -8.29 10.54 7.41
C ASP A 285 -7.83 10.15 5.98
N LYS A 286 -8.28 9.00 5.49
CA LYS A 286 -8.02 8.46 4.14
C LYS A 286 -9.32 8.03 3.46
N PRO A 287 -10.21 8.98 3.11
CA PRO A 287 -11.53 8.66 2.57
C PRO A 287 -11.46 8.04 1.17
N ASP A 288 -12.35 7.08 0.90
CA ASP A 288 -12.60 6.57 -0.44
C ASP A 288 -13.68 7.42 -1.12
N LEU A 289 -13.28 8.21 -2.11
CA LEU A 289 -14.16 9.13 -2.83
C LEU A 289 -14.71 8.57 -4.16
N ARG A 290 -14.49 7.27 -4.45
CA ARG A 290 -15.04 6.64 -5.67
C ARG A 290 -16.57 6.56 -5.68
N PHE A 291 -17.19 6.75 -4.53
CA PHE A 291 -18.63 6.69 -4.33
C PHE A 291 -19.06 7.70 -3.25
N GLY A 292 -20.35 8.07 -3.27
CA GLY A 292 -20.94 8.98 -2.29
C GLY A 292 -21.12 8.37 -0.89
N MET A 293 -22.33 8.44 -0.34
CA MET A 293 -22.67 8.02 1.03
C MET A 293 -21.90 8.85 2.08
N GLU A 294 -21.91 10.17 1.91
CA GLU A 294 -21.35 11.11 2.90
C GLU A 294 -22.16 11.07 4.18
N PHE A 295 -21.50 11.25 5.32
CA PHE A 295 -22.13 11.30 6.62
C PHE A 295 -22.75 12.69 6.87
N ALA A 296 -23.84 12.71 7.64
CA ALA A 296 -24.37 13.93 8.20
C ALA A 296 -24.69 13.75 9.69
N ASP A 297 -24.36 14.78 10.45
CA ASP A 297 -24.75 14.91 11.84
C ASP A 297 -26.28 15.16 11.92
N ILE A 298 -26.94 14.33 12.69
CA ILE A 298 -28.39 14.38 12.95
C ILE A 298 -28.71 14.48 14.43
N THR A 299 -27.74 14.83 15.27
CA THR A 299 -27.87 14.85 16.72
C THR A 299 -29.05 15.72 17.16
N ASP A 300 -29.21 16.90 16.55
CA ASP A 300 -30.30 17.83 16.80
C ASP A 300 -31.70 17.29 16.45
N LEU A 301 -31.77 16.42 15.43
CA LEU A 301 -32.99 15.75 14.98
C LEU A 301 -33.27 14.45 15.72
N ALA A 302 -32.25 13.86 16.32
CA ALA A 302 -32.33 12.55 16.95
C ALA A 302 -32.66 12.60 18.44
N HIS A 303 -32.36 13.72 19.11
CA HIS A 303 -32.62 13.93 20.54
C HIS A 303 -34.06 14.39 20.80
N GLY A 304 -34.57 14.12 22.03
CA GLY A 304 -35.85 14.57 22.49
C GLY A 304 -37.04 13.67 22.14
N HIS A 305 -36.80 12.47 21.64
CA HIS A 305 -37.84 11.51 21.24
C HIS A 305 -38.07 10.40 22.28
N ASN A 306 -37.57 10.52 23.50
CA ASN A 306 -37.60 9.49 24.55
C ASN A 306 -36.97 8.16 24.11
N PHE A 307 -35.99 8.24 23.24
CA PHE A 307 -35.17 7.10 22.81
C PHE A 307 -33.77 7.20 23.44
N SER A 308 -33.62 6.60 24.62
CA SER A 308 -32.41 6.69 25.45
C SER A 308 -31.14 6.29 24.70
N VAL A 309 -31.23 5.44 23.68
CA VAL A 309 -30.09 5.03 22.85
C VAL A 309 -29.48 6.24 22.10
N PHE A 310 -30.30 7.23 21.76
CA PHE A 310 -29.82 8.48 21.16
C PHE A 310 -29.69 9.59 22.20
N ASP A 311 -30.71 9.78 23.04
CA ASP A 311 -30.77 10.89 24.00
C ASP A 311 -29.59 10.93 24.98
N ASP A 312 -29.02 9.76 25.33
CA ASP A 312 -27.87 9.61 26.23
C ASP A 312 -26.50 9.69 25.52
N GLN A 313 -26.45 9.95 24.22
CA GLN A 313 -25.18 9.97 23.46
C GLN A 313 -24.82 11.38 23.01
N GLU A 314 -23.52 11.62 22.94
CA GLU A 314 -22.93 12.89 22.51
C GLU A 314 -23.22 13.21 21.04
N TYR A 315 -23.20 12.17 20.19
CA TYR A 315 -23.21 12.35 18.73
C TYR A 315 -24.02 11.26 18.05
N VAL A 316 -24.94 11.67 17.16
CA VAL A 316 -25.74 10.78 16.33
C VAL A 316 -25.50 11.12 14.86
N VAL A 317 -25.10 10.14 14.08
CA VAL A 317 -24.63 10.34 12.69
C VAL A 317 -25.05 9.20 11.80
N GLY A 318 -25.30 9.49 10.53
CA GLY A 318 -25.68 8.46 9.56
C GLY A 318 -25.31 8.83 8.14
N PHE A 319 -25.62 7.92 7.23
CA PHE A 319 -25.56 8.13 5.78
C PHE A 319 -26.69 7.42 5.06
N ALA A 320 -26.96 7.84 3.82
CA ALA A 320 -27.92 7.18 2.93
C ALA A 320 -27.19 6.18 2.00
N ALA A 321 -27.54 4.89 2.12
CA ALA A 321 -27.12 3.84 1.22
C ALA A 321 -28.05 3.80 0.00
N THR A 322 -27.57 4.30 -1.15
CA THR A 322 -28.35 4.47 -2.37
C THR A 322 -28.87 3.15 -2.91
N GLY A 323 -30.19 3.08 -3.17
CA GLY A 323 -30.86 1.91 -3.73
C GLY A 323 -31.05 0.73 -2.76
N CYS A 324 -30.64 0.86 -1.50
CA CYS A 324 -30.66 -0.23 -0.52
C CYS A 324 -32.01 -0.40 0.23
N ALA A 325 -33.06 0.36 -0.12
CA ALA A 325 -34.39 0.10 0.42
C ALA A 325 -34.93 -1.30 0.10
N SER A 326 -34.40 -1.93 -0.96
CA SER A 326 -34.72 -3.30 -1.35
C SER A 326 -34.09 -4.38 -0.45
N TYR A 327 -33.17 -4.01 0.47
CA TYR A 327 -32.53 -4.96 1.37
C TYR A 327 -33.56 -5.70 2.20
N THR A 328 -33.44 -7.02 2.21
CA THR A 328 -34.27 -7.90 3.03
C THR A 328 -33.94 -7.71 4.51
N ARG A 329 -34.86 -8.14 5.39
CA ARG A 329 -34.60 -8.15 6.84
C ARG A 329 -33.29 -8.86 7.19
N LYS A 330 -33.03 -10.01 6.54
CA LYS A 330 -31.79 -10.77 6.75
C LYS A 330 -30.53 -10.00 6.40
N GLN A 331 -30.56 -9.19 5.33
CA GLN A 331 -29.40 -8.35 4.94
C GLN A 331 -29.17 -7.22 5.95
N ILE A 332 -30.24 -6.59 6.44
CA ILE A 332 -30.13 -5.53 7.46
C ILE A 332 -29.65 -6.11 8.79
N ASP A 333 -30.17 -7.27 9.19
CA ASP A 333 -29.70 -7.96 10.39
C ASP A 333 -28.21 -8.35 10.27
N ALA A 334 -27.76 -8.77 9.08
CA ALA A 334 -26.34 -9.03 8.81
C ALA A 334 -25.46 -7.78 8.96
N LEU A 335 -25.89 -6.59 8.50
CA LEU A 335 -25.19 -5.33 8.73
C LEU A 335 -25.15 -4.97 10.22
N THR A 336 -26.25 -5.24 10.95
CA THR A 336 -26.30 -5.00 12.40
C THR A 336 -25.31 -5.92 13.16
N GLU A 337 -25.22 -7.18 12.78
CA GLU A 337 -24.23 -8.10 13.37
C GLU A 337 -22.79 -7.75 12.94
N PHE A 338 -22.60 -7.24 11.72
CA PHE A 338 -21.30 -6.77 11.24
C PHE A 338 -20.74 -5.65 12.12
N VAL A 339 -21.56 -4.62 12.43
CA VAL A 339 -21.09 -3.48 13.24
C VAL A 339 -20.84 -3.85 14.71
N LYS A 340 -21.46 -4.93 15.22
CA LYS A 340 -21.24 -5.43 16.58
C LYS A 340 -19.97 -6.26 16.74
N ARG A 341 -19.33 -6.68 15.62
CA ARG A 341 -18.08 -7.45 15.70
C ARG A 341 -17.03 -6.66 16.50
N PRO A 342 -16.15 -7.33 17.27
CA PRO A 342 -15.14 -6.67 18.10
C PRO A 342 -14.25 -5.67 17.32
N GLN A 343 -13.99 -5.96 16.05
CA GLN A 343 -13.19 -5.11 15.16
C GLN A 343 -13.86 -3.76 14.84
N VAL A 344 -15.19 -3.69 14.85
CA VAL A 344 -15.97 -2.46 14.68
C VAL A 344 -16.39 -1.90 16.03
N GLY A 345 -16.91 -2.75 16.91
CA GLY A 345 -17.20 -2.44 18.30
C GLY A 345 -18.37 -1.49 18.53
N ALA A 346 -19.33 -1.42 17.59
CA ALA A 346 -20.55 -0.67 17.78
C ALA A 346 -21.59 -1.44 18.60
N LYS A 347 -22.44 -0.72 19.31
CA LYS A 347 -23.50 -1.33 20.15
C LYS A 347 -24.71 -1.79 19.34
N GLY A 348 -24.98 -1.16 18.20
CA GLY A 348 -26.10 -1.45 17.34
C GLY A 348 -26.15 -0.58 16.10
N LEU A 349 -27.19 -0.76 15.30
CA LEU A 349 -27.44 -0.03 14.06
C LEU A 349 -28.93 0.32 13.99
N VAL A 350 -29.25 1.59 13.79
CA VAL A 350 -30.59 2.05 13.45
C VAL A 350 -30.68 2.23 11.95
N TRP A 351 -31.81 1.82 11.37
CA TRP A 351 -32.05 1.98 9.94
C TRP A 351 -33.40 2.66 9.68
N ILE A 352 -33.46 3.47 8.61
CA ILE A 352 -34.66 4.12 8.10
C ILE A 352 -34.74 3.82 6.61
N ARG A 353 -35.84 3.24 6.16
CA ARG A 353 -36.09 2.86 4.77
C ARG A 353 -37.07 3.80 4.13
N LEU A 354 -36.69 4.37 2.98
CA LEU A 354 -37.58 5.15 2.14
C LEU A 354 -38.11 4.26 1.01
N GLU A 355 -39.38 3.85 1.14
CA GLU A 355 -40.02 2.98 0.15
C GLU A 355 -40.42 3.81 -1.09
N GLN A 356 -40.48 3.16 -2.26
CA GLN A 356 -41.04 3.79 -3.45
C GLN A 356 -42.52 4.14 -3.22
N GLY A 357 -42.92 5.37 -3.61
CA GLY A 357 -44.26 5.89 -3.35
C GLY A 357 -44.43 6.62 -2.02
N GLY A 358 -43.31 7.00 -1.36
CA GLY A 358 -43.26 7.90 -0.21
C GLY A 358 -43.48 7.23 1.15
N GLY A 359 -43.53 5.90 1.20
CA GLY A 359 -43.59 5.15 2.48
C GLY A 359 -42.26 5.23 3.24
N ILE A 360 -42.32 5.37 4.57
CA ILE A 360 -41.15 5.34 5.43
C ILE A 360 -41.32 4.27 6.51
N LYS A 361 -40.25 3.51 6.77
CA LYS A 361 -40.19 2.49 7.82
C LYS A 361 -38.85 2.54 8.52
N SER A 362 -38.83 2.27 9.81
CA SER A 362 -37.62 2.33 10.61
C SER A 362 -37.57 1.19 11.65
N SER A 363 -36.40 0.96 12.19
CA SER A 363 -36.22 0.15 13.40
C SER A 363 -36.68 0.87 14.67
N VAL A 364 -36.99 2.15 14.60
CA VAL A 364 -37.34 3.04 15.73
C VAL A 364 -38.70 3.70 15.58
N ASP A 365 -39.60 3.15 14.77
CA ASP A 365 -40.98 3.65 14.52
C ASP A 365 -41.79 3.90 15.80
N LYS A 366 -41.42 3.24 16.91
CA LYS A 366 -42.11 3.41 18.21
C LYS A 366 -41.76 4.73 18.90
N PHE A 367 -40.65 5.36 18.53
CA PHE A 367 -40.13 6.55 19.17
C PHE A 367 -40.19 7.80 18.26
N PHE A 368 -40.15 7.59 16.95
CA PHE A 368 -40.12 8.65 15.93
C PHE A 368 -41.37 8.57 15.06
N ASP A 369 -42.05 9.70 14.90
CA ASP A 369 -43.11 9.81 13.91
C ASP A 369 -42.58 9.93 12.47
N ALA A 370 -43.49 9.83 11.49
CA ALA A 370 -43.11 9.84 10.09
C ALA A 370 -42.42 11.17 9.65
N ASP A 371 -42.82 12.30 10.22
CA ASP A 371 -42.25 13.60 9.88
C ASP A 371 -40.84 13.75 10.43
N SER A 372 -40.57 13.29 11.63
CA SER A 372 -39.23 13.26 12.24
C SER A 372 -38.29 12.33 11.45
N LEU A 373 -38.75 11.12 11.08
CA LEU A 373 -37.96 10.20 10.26
C LEU A 373 -37.67 10.78 8.88
N LYS A 374 -38.61 11.51 8.30
CA LYS A 374 -38.44 12.20 7.02
C LYS A 374 -37.39 13.32 7.11
N ALA A 375 -37.45 14.14 8.16
CA ALA A 375 -36.46 15.18 8.39
C ALA A 375 -35.03 14.61 8.54
N ILE A 376 -34.88 13.50 9.25
CA ILE A 376 -33.61 12.77 9.34
C ILE A 376 -33.16 12.29 7.95
N ALA A 377 -34.04 11.66 7.19
CA ALA A 377 -33.71 11.13 5.86
C ALA A 377 -33.31 12.27 4.88
N GLU A 378 -34.00 13.42 4.93
CA GLU A 378 -33.64 14.60 4.14
C GLU A 378 -32.27 15.17 4.53
N ARG A 379 -31.94 15.25 5.83
CA ARG A 379 -30.63 15.67 6.32
C ARG A 379 -29.51 14.74 5.83
N LEU A 380 -29.77 13.44 5.72
CA LEU A 380 -28.86 12.43 5.19
C LEU A 380 -28.83 12.41 3.66
N GLY A 381 -29.58 13.27 2.99
CA GLY A 381 -29.64 13.34 1.53
C GLY A 381 -30.30 12.13 0.85
N ALA A 382 -31.09 11.36 1.61
CA ALA A 382 -31.75 10.15 1.11
C ALA A 382 -32.90 10.46 0.17
N LYS A 383 -33.10 9.58 -0.79
CA LYS A 383 -34.18 9.60 -1.79
C LYS A 383 -35.04 8.34 -1.68
N GLU A 384 -36.21 8.34 -2.35
CA GLU A 384 -37.00 7.13 -2.49
C GLU A 384 -36.15 5.97 -3.02
N GLY A 385 -36.24 4.82 -2.39
CA GLY A 385 -35.43 3.66 -2.71
C GLY A 385 -34.13 3.53 -1.90
N ASP A 386 -33.79 4.51 -1.03
CA ASP A 386 -32.57 4.48 -0.21
C ASP A 386 -32.82 3.93 1.20
N LEU A 387 -31.76 3.47 1.82
CA LEU A 387 -31.72 2.99 3.20
C LEU A 387 -30.75 3.89 4.00
N CYS A 388 -31.28 4.65 4.98
CA CYS A 388 -30.43 5.37 5.91
C CYS A 388 -29.93 4.41 7.00
N LEU A 389 -28.64 4.53 7.31
CA LEU A 389 -27.96 3.77 8.36
C LEU A 389 -27.39 4.75 9.37
N VAL A 390 -27.79 4.60 10.64
CA VAL A 390 -27.52 5.57 11.70
C VAL A 390 -26.87 4.88 12.90
N MET A 391 -25.85 5.50 13.45
CA MET A 391 -25.13 5.07 14.65
C MET A 391 -24.95 6.24 15.61
N CYS A 392 -24.63 5.96 16.87
CA CYS A 392 -24.42 6.98 17.91
C CYS A 392 -23.29 6.59 18.86
N GLY A 393 -22.67 7.57 19.50
CA GLY A 393 -21.60 7.37 20.46
C GLY A 393 -20.71 8.60 20.67
N LYS A 394 -19.48 8.39 21.14
CA LYS A 394 -18.44 9.43 21.14
C LYS A 394 -18.06 9.79 19.69
N LYS A 395 -17.98 11.08 19.35
CA LYS A 395 -17.90 11.61 17.99
C LYS A 395 -16.91 10.86 17.08
N PHE A 396 -15.62 10.93 17.33
CA PHE A 396 -14.64 10.32 16.42
C PHE A 396 -14.70 8.79 16.40
N LYS A 397 -15.09 8.17 17.51
CA LYS A 397 -15.26 6.72 17.58
C LYS A 397 -16.39 6.24 16.69
N VAL A 398 -17.57 6.86 16.79
CA VAL A 398 -18.72 6.45 15.98
C VAL A 398 -18.52 6.75 14.49
N LEU A 399 -17.82 7.85 14.14
CA LEU A 399 -17.45 8.17 12.77
C LEU A 399 -16.57 7.06 12.14
N THR A 400 -15.56 6.59 12.87
CA THR A 400 -14.70 5.48 12.39
C THR A 400 -15.48 4.17 12.25
N GLN A 401 -16.38 3.87 13.18
CA GLN A 401 -17.25 2.71 13.11
C GLN A 401 -18.20 2.78 11.89
N LEU A 402 -18.77 3.95 11.64
CA LEU A 402 -19.66 4.19 10.51
C LEU A 402 -18.91 4.13 9.17
N CYS A 403 -17.63 4.57 9.14
CA CYS A 403 -16.77 4.42 7.97
C CYS A 403 -16.60 2.93 7.61
N THR A 404 -16.36 2.08 8.58
CA THR A 404 -16.25 0.63 8.35
C THR A 404 -17.53 0.05 7.74
N LEU A 405 -18.70 0.48 8.23
CA LEU A 405 -20.00 0.09 7.65
C LEU A 405 -20.19 0.65 6.24
N ARG A 406 -19.80 1.91 5.98
CA ARG A 406 -19.86 2.54 4.65
C ARG A 406 -19.05 1.75 3.62
N LEU A 407 -17.84 1.33 3.98
CA LEU A 407 -16.98 0.53 3.10
C LEU A 407 -17.56 -0.86 2.84
N GLU A 408 -18.13 -1.51 3.84
CA GLU A 408 -18.82 -2.81 3.70
C GLU A 408 -20.01 -2.71 2.74
N VAL A 409 -20.87 -1.68 2.90
CA VAL A 409 -22.01 -1.46 2.01
C VAL A 409 -21.53 -1.17 0.57
N ALA A 410 -20.48 -0.36 0.42
CA ALA A 410 -19.90 -0.05 -0.88
C ALA A 410 -19.33 -1.30 -1.58
N GLU A 411 -18.73 -2.22 -0.82
CA GLU A 411 -18.25 -3.51 -1.34
C GLU A 411 -19.40 -4.38 -1.83
N GLN A 412 -20.45 -4.52 -1.02
CA GLN A 412 -21.66 -5.28 -1.40
C GLN A 412 -22.34 -4.73 -2.65
N LEU A 413 -22.25 -3.42 -2.88
CA LEU A 413 -22.80 -2.73 -4.05
C LEU A 413 -21.83 -2.70 -5.25
N GLY A 414 -20.61 -3.22 -5.13
CA GLY A 414 -19.60 -3.19 -6.19
C GLY A 414 -19.11 -1.78 -6.55
N LEU A 415 -19.19 -0.82 -5.62
CA LEU A 415 -18.81 0.58 -5.85
C LEU A 415 -17.30 0.82 -5.74
N ARG A 416 -16.55 -0.11 -5.14
CA ARG A 416 -15.10 -0.03 -4.96
C ARG A 416 -14.33 -0.58 -6.17
N ASP A 417 -14.69 -0.14 -7.38
CA ASP A 417 -14.04 -0.56 -8.62
C ASP A 417 -12.52 -0.26 -8.57
N PRO A 418 -11.63 -1.28 -8.64
CA PRO A 418 -10.19 -1.09 -8.58
C PRO A 418 -9.60 -0.37 -9.79
N LYS A 419 -10.38 -0.21 -10.88
CA LYS A 419 -9.97 0.52 -12.09
C LYS A 419 -10.30 2.01 -12.03
N LYS A 420 -11.04 2.46 -11.02
CA LYS A 420 -11.35 3.87 -10.78
C LYS A 420 -10.44 4.42 -9.71
N PHE A 421 -9.94 5.63 -9.92
CA PHE A 421 -9.03 6.30 -8.99
C PHE A 421 -9.60 7.67 -8.62
N ALA A 422 -9.61 7.95 -7.33
CA ALA A 422 -10.07 9.20 -6.74
C ALA A 422 -8.99 9.77 -5.80
N PRO A 423 -7.87 10.30 -6.35
CA PRO A 423 -6.80 10.86 -5.54
C PRO A 423 -7.20 12.21 -4.96
N LEU A 424 -6.72 12.49 -3.73
CA LEU A 424 -6.89 13.77 -3.04
C LEU A 424 -5.72 14.01 -2.08
N TRP A 425 -5.63 15.25 -1.61
CA TRP A 425 -4.82 15.62 -0.46
C TRP A 425 -5.70 15.78 0.76
N VAL A 426 -5.32 15.17 1.87
CA VAL A 426 -5.86 15.49 3.20
C VAL A 426 -4.85 16.40 3.89
N ILE A 427 -5.34 17.52 4.45
CA ILE A 427 -4.51 18.58 5.02
C ILE A 427 -5.05 18.99 6.40
N ASP A 428 -4.33 19.87 7.09
CA ASP A 428 -4.77 20.48 8.33
C ASP A 428 -5.11 19.48 9.44
N PHE A 429 -4.25 18.47 9.59
CA PHE A 429 -4.35 17.49 10.67
C PHE A 429 -4.23 18.11 12.05
N PRO A 430 -4.81 17.53 13.11
CA PRO A 430 -4.42 17.86 14.48
C PRO A 430 -2.91 17.70 14.66
N MET A 431 -2.29 18.61 15.40
CA MET A 431 -0.86 18.50 15.70
C MET A 431 -0.56 17.43 16.74
N PHE A 432 -1.45 17.31 17.70
CA PHE A 432 -1.33 16.43 18.85
C PHE A 432 -2.56 15.55 19.01
N GLU A 433 -2.33 14.36 19.52
CA GLU A 433 -3.35 13.42 19.97
C GLU A 433 -3.24 13.25 21.49
N TRP A 434 -4.36 13.41 22.19
CA TRP A 434 -4.43 13.22 23.65
C TRP A 434 -4.64 11.73 23.96
N ASP A 435 -3.77 11.19 24.78
CA ASP A 435 -3.90 9.83 25.29
C ASP A 435 -4.49 9.83 26.70
N GLU A 436 -5.66 9.21 26.84
CA GLU A 436 -6.38 9.14 28.13
C GLU A 436 -5.68 8.24 29.17
N GLU A 437 -4.88 7.26 28.76
CA GLU A 437 -4.20 6.35 29.68
C GLU A 437 -2.96 6.99 30.29
N THR A 438 -2.14 7.63 29.45
CA THR A 438 -0.90 8.28 29.88
C THR A 438 -1.09 9.73 30.29
N GLN A 439 -2.27 10.32 30.08
CA GLN A 439 -2.63 11.71 30.39
C GLN A 439 -1.63 12.72 29.81
N ARG A 440 -1.25 12.52 28.53
CA ARG A 440 -0.34 13.41 27.81
C ARG A 440 -0.63 13.49 26.33
N PHE A 441 -0.08 14.49 25.68
CA PHE A 441 -0.10 14.61 24.22
C PHE A 441 1.00 13.80 23.55
N TYR A 442 0.66 13.21 22.42
CA TYR A 442 1.60 12.61 21.46
C TYR A 442 1.53 13.38 20.15
N ALA A 443 2.62 13.43 19.39
CA ALA A 443 2.59 13.98 18.05
C ALA A 443 1.76 13.05 17.15
N MET A 444 0.80 13.61 16.42
CA MET A 444 -0.01 12.81 15.50
C MET A 444 0.83 12.28 14.32
N HIS A 445 1.83 13.03 13.88
CA HIS A 445 2.76 12.63 12.82
C HIS A 445 4.19 12.47 13.36
N HIS A 446 4.84 13.60 13.63
CA HIS A 446 6.28 13.63 13.91
C HIS A 446 6.65 14.84 14.78
N PRO A 447 7.57 14.73 15.75
CA PRO A 447 7.94 15.86 16.62
C PRO A 447 8.55 17.07 15.91
N PHE A 448 9.01 16.91 14.67
CA PHE A 448 9.57 18.00 13.86
C PHE A 448 8.57 18.63 12.88
N THR A 449 7.30 18.23 12.93
CA THR A 449 6.22 18.84 12.15
C THR A 449 5.95 20.25 12.65
N SER A 450 5.88 21.21 11.74
CA SER A 450 5.53 22.60 12.06
C SER A 450 4.03 22.75 12.34
N PRO A 451 3.61 23.52 13.34
CA PRO A 451 2.21 23.94 13.45
C PRO A 451 1.83 24.87 12.29
N LYS A 452 0.54 25.00 12.02
CA LYS A 452 0.03 26.11 11.20
C LYS A 452 0.43 27.44 11.87
N PRO A 453 0.93 28.43 11.11
CA PRO A 453 1.40 29.69 11.68
C PRO A 453 0.34 30.41 12.54
N GLU A 454 -0.92 30.39 12.11
CA GLU A 454 -2.04 31.00 12.81
C GLU A 454 -2.41 30.30 14.12
N ASP A 455 -2.05 29.03 14.28
CA ASP A 455 -2.37 28.21 15.46
C ASP A 455 -1.21 28.17 16.48
N ALA A 456 0.00 28.58 16.11
CA ALA A 456 1.19 28.52 16.96
C ALA A 456 1.01 29.22 18.31
N GLN A 457 0.18 30.26 18.37
CA GLN A 457 -0.17 30.99 19.60
C GLN A 457 -0.89 30.14 20.66
N TYR A 458 -1.48 29.01 20.28
CA TYR A 458 -2.23 28.11 21.18
C TYR A 458 -1.37 26.98 21.77
N LEU A 459 -0.14 26.82 21.35
CA LEU A 459 0.75 25.71 21.77
C LEU A 459 0.85 25.54 23.28
N GLU A 460 0.97 26.65 24.03
CA GLU A 460 1.08 26.60 25.49
C GLU A 460 -0.26 26.66 26.22
N SER A 461 -1.29 27.23 25.62
CA SER A 461 -2.60 27.46 26.26
C SER A 461 -3.64 26.38 25.95
N ASP A 462 -3.66 25.87 24.73
CA ASP A 462 -4.61 24.86 24.24
C ASP A 462 -3.98 24.02 23.12
N PRO A 463 -3.01 23.13 23.43
CA PRO A 463 -2.32 22.32 22.42
C PRO A 463 -3.26 21.46 21.56
N GLY A 464 -4.38 21.01 22.12
CA GLY A 464 -5.36 20.17 21.43
C GLY A 464 -6.06 20.88 20.26
N ARG A 465 -6.00 22.21 20.20
CA ARG A 465 -6.57 23.01 19.12
C ARG A 465 -5.62 23.22 17.95
N VAL A 466 -4.32 23.00 18.15
CA VAL A 466 -3.28 23.32 17.16
C VAL A 466 -3.34 22.35 16.00
N ARG A 467 -3.44 22.89 14.76
CA ARG A 467 -3.32 22.10 13.54
C ARG A 467 -1.86 22.02 13.10
N ALA A 468 -1.50 20.86 12.56
CA ALA A 468 -0.22 20.62 11.94
C ALA A 468 -0.18 21.17 10.51
N ASN A 469 0.97 21.64 10.07
CA ASN A 469 1.27 21.91 8.68
C ASN A 469 1.69 20.61 7.97
N ALA A 470 0.79 19.61 8.03
CA ALA A 470 0.94 18.26 7.53
C ALA A 470 -0.08 17.96 6.43
N TYR A 471 0.26 17.01 5.60
CA TYR A 471 -0.54 16.63 4.42
C TYR A 471 -0.28 15.17 4.04
N ASP A 472 -1.37 14.47 3.68
CA ASP A 472 -1.33 13.10 3.16
C ASP A 472 -1.89 13.03 1.75
N PHE A 473 -1.23 12.28 0.90
CA PHE A 473 -1.74 11.90 -0.42
C PHE A 473 -2.54 10.62 -0.30
N VAL A 474 -3.81 10.70 -0.55
CA VAL A 474 -4.78 9.62 -0.39
C VAL A 474 -5.38 9.23 -1.73
N CYS A 475 -5.58 7.95 -1.98
CA CYS A 475 -6.32 7.45 -3.13
C CYS A 475 -7.10 6.18 -2.75
N ASN A 476 -8.39 6.15 -3.08
CA ASN A 476 -9.24 4.97 -2.92
C ASN A 476 -9.28 4.39 -1.48
N GLY A 477 -9.26 5.23 -0.47
CA GLY A 477 -9.28 4.78 0.92
C GLY A 477 -7.91 4.36 1.47
N THR A 478 -6.83 4.63 0.74
CA THR A 478 -5.46 4.28 1.12
C THR A 478 -4.59 5.53 1.17
N GLU A 479 -3.90 5.74 2.26
CA GLU A 479 -2.79 6.69 2.37
C GLU A 479 -1.60 6.15 1.59
N LEU A 480 -1.21 6.84 0.55
CA LEU A 480 -0.08 6.48 -0.32
C LEU A 480 1.20 7.17 0.07
N GLY A 481 1.10 8.30 0.72
CA GLY A 481 2.24 9.06 1.21
C GLY A 481 1.80 10.19 2.11
N GLY A 482 2.67 10.62 3.00
CA GLY A 482 2.43 11.70 3.92
C GLY A 482 3.68 12.48 4.23
N GLY A 483 3.50 13.70 4.70
CA GLY A 483 4.58 14.60 5.05
C GLY A 483 4.13 15.88 5.73
N SER A 484 5.08 16.78 5.92
CA SER A 484 4.81 18.07 6.57
C SER A 484 5.85 19.12 6.22
N ILE A 485 5.55 20.36 6.53
CA ILE A 485 6.56 21.38 6.71
C ILE A 485 7.23 21.16 8.07
N ARG A 486 8.55 21.31 8.12
CA ARG A 486 9.36 21.03 9.32
C ARG A 486 9.59 22.28 10.12
N ILE A 487 9.79 22.10 11.43
CA ILE A 487 10.28 23.16 12.29
C ILE A 487 11.76 23.38 12.00
N HIS A 488 12.16 24.61 11.75
CA HIS A 488 13.57 25.02 11.59
C HIS A 488 14.01 26.05 12.65
N ASP A 489 13.05 26.55 13.43
CA ASP A 489 13.29 27.45 14.56
C ASP A 489 13.50 26.66 15.86
N ALA A 490 14.62 26.90 16.53
CA ALA A 490 15.01 26.15 17.72
C ALA A 490 14.09 26.42 18.94
N GLN A 491 13.53 27.64 19.06
CA GLN A 491 12.66 27.98 20.17
C GLN A 491 11.30 27.32 19.99
N LEU A 492 10.76 27.37 18.78
CA LEU A 492 9.51 26.65 18.44
C LEU A 492 9.67 25.15 18.67
N GLN A 493 10.79 24.56 18.25
CA GLN A 493 11.07 23.12 18.49
C GLN A 493 11.11 22.78 19.97
N SER A 494 11.73 23.63 20.80
CA SER A 494 11.76 23.44 22.26
C SER A 494 10.34 23.49 22.86
N THR A 495 9.48 24.40 22.38
CA THR A 495 8.08 24.48 22.81
C THR A 495 7.30 23.22 22.46
N ILE A 496 7.47 22.68 21.26
CA ILE A 496 6.84 21.42 20.84
C ILE A 496 7.29 20.25 21.70
N PHE A 497 8.59 20.11 21.97
CA PHE A 497 9.07 19.06 22.88
C PHE A 497 8.46 19.17 24.26
N LYS A 498 8.30 20.39 24.80
CA LYS A 498 7.63 20.62 26.07
C LYS A 498 6.16 20.18 26.03
N CYS A 499 5.41 20.50 24.96
CA CYS A 499 4.04 20.03 24.76
C CYS A 499 3.93 18.50 24.73
N LEU A 500 4.94 17.82 24.18
CA LEU A 500 5.03 16.35 24.14
C LEU A 500 5.55 15.71 25.44
N GLY A 501 5.88 16.53 26.45
CA GLY A 501 6.36 16.05 27.75
C GLY A 501 7.83 15.65 27.80
N PHE A 502 8.65 16.05 26.81
CA PHE A 502 10.10 15.84 26.88
C PHE A 502 10.76 16.82 27.83
N THR A 503 11.70 16.34 28.65
CA THR A 503 12.64 17.23 29.31
C THR A 503 13.72 17.70 28.33
N PRO A 504 14.39 18.84 28.60
CA PRO A 504 15.50 19.29 27.74
C PRO A 504 16.59 18.23 27.57
N GLU A 505 16.91 17.47 28.64
CA GLU A 505 17.92 16.41 28.62
C GLU A 505 17.49 15.23 27.75
N GLN A 506 16.21 14.86 27.79
CA GLN A 506 15.65 13.80 26.93
C GLN A 506 15.68 14.22 25.45
N ALA A 507 15.27 15.45 25.15
CA ALA A 507 15.31 15.98 23.78
C ALA A 507 16.74 16.04 23.25
N GLU A 508 17.71 16.51 24.05
CA GLU A 508 19.12 16.53 23.68
C GLU A 508 19.70 15.12 23.47
N ALA A 509 19.38 14.16 24.35
CA ALA A 509 19.85 12.79 24.25
C ALA A 509 19.36 12.09 22.98
N GLN A 510 18.11 12.33 22.56
CA GLN A 510 17.51 11.70 21.38
C GLN A 510 17.82 12.45 20.08
N PHE A 511 17.69 13.77 20.08
CA PHE A 511 17.69 14.62 18.88
C PHE A 511 18.76 15.70 18.89
N GLY A 512 19.67 15.71 19.85
CA GLY A 512 20.68 16.75 20.03
C GLY A 512 21.52 16.99 18.78
N PHE A 513 21.86 15.95 18.01
CA PHE A 513 22.60 16.08 16.76
C PHE A 513 21.84 16.92 15.71
N LEU A 514 20.52 16.78 15.60
CA LEU A 514 19.70 17.54 14.66
C LEU A 514 19.48 18.97 15.19
N ILE A 515 19.14 19.11 16.48
CA ILE A 515 18.98 20.42 17.14
C ILE A 515 20.27 21.23 17.01
N ASN A 516 21.43 20.60 17.20
CA ASN A 516 22.72 21.26 17.02
C ASN A 516 23.00 21.65 15.56
N ALA A 517 22.63 20.81 14.58
CA ALA A 517 22.76 21.15 13.17
C ALA A 517 21.95 22.40 12.81
N PHE A 518 20.77 22.57 13.35
CA PHE A 518 19.90 23.72 13.09
C PHE A 518 20.53 25.06 13.54
N LYS A 519 21.41 25.04 14.54
CA LYS A 519 22.16 26.24 14.99
C LYS A 519 23.09 26.80 13.91
N TYR A 520 23.44 26.00 12.90
CA TYR A 520 24.30 26.42 11.79
C TYR A 520 23.51 26.92 10.57
N GLY A 521 22.22 27.14 10.71
CA GLY A 521 21.37 27.73 9.69
C GLY A 521 20.55 26.70 8.93
N ALA A 522 19.49 26.19 9.55
CA ALA A 522 18.52 25.37 8.88
C ALA A 522 17.57 26.23 8.03
N PRO A 523 17.43 25.96 6.72
CA PRO A 523 16.43 26.66 5.90
C PRO A 523 15.02 26.22 6.29
N PRO A 524 13.96 26.99 5.99
CA PRO A 524 12.61 26.46 5.91
C PRO A 524 12.60 25.26 4.97
N HIS A 525 12.03 24.14 5.40
CA HIS A 525 12.03 22.92 4.58
C HIS A 525 10.80 22.06 4.85
N GLY A 526 10.48 21.19 3.91
CA GLY A 526 9.38 20.27 3.98
C GLY A 526 9.53 19.14 2.98
N GLY A 527 8.79 18.08 3.19
CA GLY A 527 8.84 16.94 2.31
C GLY A 527 7.79 15.92 2.62
N LEU A 528 7.86 14.79 1.95
CA LEU A 528 6.97 13.66 2.19
C LEU A 528 7.64 12.35 1.82
N ALA A 529 7.03 11.26 2.23
CA ALA A 529 7.42 9.93 1.83
C ALA A 529 6.21 9.16 1.28
N PHE A 530 6.38 8.53 0.11
CA PHE A 530 5.37 7.62 -0.44
C PHE A 530 5.73 6.17 -0.13
N GLY A 531 4.74 5.38 0.29
CA GLY A 531 4.89 3.93 0.40
C GLY A 531 4.94 3.30 -0.99
N PHE A 532 6.15 2.97 -1.47
CA PHE A 532 6.31 2.46 -2.85
C PHE A 532 5.61 1.13 -3.07
N ASP A 533 5.59 0.25 -2.08
CA ASP A 533 4.88 -1.03 -2.14
C ASP A 533 3.36 -0.83 -2.27
N ARG A 534 2.78 0.12 -1.51
CA ARG A 534 1.37 0.51 -1.61
C ARG A 534 1.02 1.13 -2.96
N LEU A 535 1.88 2.01 -3.49
CA LEU A 535 1.72 2.56 -4.84
C LEU A 535 1.69 1.44 -5.88
N CYS A 536 2.62 0.49 -5.81
CA CYS A 536 2.66 -0.64 -6.73
C CYS A 536 1.40 -1.50 -6.64
N SER A 537 0.88 -1.78 -5.44
CA SER A 537 -0.33 -2.57 -5.27
C SER A 537 -1.58 -1.83 -5.79
N LEU A 538 -1.71 -0.54 -5.54
CA LEU A 538 -2.79 0.28 -6.08
C LEU A 538 -2.78 0.31 -7.60
N PHE A 539 -1.62 0.56 -8.22
CA PHE A 539 -1.46 0.62 -9.68
C PHE A 539 -1.65 -0.74 -10.35
N GLY A 540 -1.33 -1.81 -9.66
CA GLY A 540 -1.54 -3.18 -10.14
C GLY A 540 -2.90 -3.77 -9.82
N GLY A 541 -3.77 -3.05 -9.07
CA GLY A 541 -5.12 -3.46 -8.75
C GLY A 541 -5.22 -4.60 -7.72
N SER A 542 -4.25 -4.72 -6.80
CA SER A 542 -4.25 -5.70 -5.69
C SER A 542 -4.29 -4.99 -4.34
N GLU A 543 -4.93 -5.61 -3.35
CA GLU A 543 -4.92 -5.11 -1.97
C GLU A 543 -3.68 -5.54 -1.18
N SER A 544 -2.96 -6.56 -1.65
CA SER A 544 -1.77 -7.09 -0.98
C SER A 544 -0.48 -6.54 -1.56
N ILE A 545 0.33 -5.88 -0.75
CA ILE A 545 1.67 -5.41 -1.14
C ILE A 545 2.66 -6.56 -1.38
N ARG A 546 2.43 -7.76 -0.81
CA ARG A 546 3.32 -8.92 -0.91
C ARG A 546 3.55 -9.39 -2.35
N ASP A 547 2.55 -9.19 -3.23
CA ASP A 547 2.66 -9.57 -4.63
C ASP A 547 3.59 -8.64 -5.44
N TYR A 548 3.93 -7.48 -4.89
CA TYR A 548 4.83 -6.48 -5.47
C TYR A 548 6.22 -6.45 -4.81
N ILE A 549 6.45 -7.33 -3.84
CA ILE A 549 7.75 -7.55 -3.18
C ILE A 549 8.28 -8.91 -3.61
N ALA A 550 9.51 -8.96 -4.13
CA ALA A 550 10.07 -10.20 -4.65
C ALA A 550 10.11 -11.30 -3.56
N PHE A 551 10.60 -10.98 -2.37
CA PHE A 551 10.75 -11.89 -1.24
C PHE A 551 10.14 -11.28 0.03
N PRO A 552 8.79 -11.32 0.19
CA PRO A 552 8.12 -10.78 1.37
C PRO A 552 8.21 -11.73 2.55
N LYS A 553 7.97 -11.21 3.77
CA LYS A 553 7.72 -12.02 4.96
C LYS A 553 6.25 -12.47 5.00
N ASN A 554 6.00 -13.61 5.66
CA ASN A 554 4.64 -14.08 5.93
C ASN A 554 3.97 -13.26 7.08
N ASN A 555 2.74 -13.59 7.44
CA ASN A 555 2.01 -12.89 8.51
C ASN A 555 2.64 -13.04 9.91
N ALA A 556 3.52 -14.01 10.11
CA ALA A 556 4.29 -14.19 11.34
C ALA A 556 5.67 -13.50 11.30
N GLY A 557 5.94 -12.66 10.30
CA GLY A 557 7.22 -11.96 10.14
C GLY A 557 8.38 -12.84 9.68
N ARG A 558 8.10 -14.06 9.18
CA ARG A 558 9.13 -15.02 8.78
C ARG A 558 9.35 -15.03 7.27
N ASP A 559 10.61 -15.14 6.88
CA ASP A 559 11.01 -15.58 5.56
C ASP A 559 11.05 -17.12 5.55
N VAL A 560 9.99 -17.75 5.04
CA VAL A 560 9.87 -19.22 5.04
C VAL A 560 10.68 -19.89 3.94
N MET A 561 11.25 -19.13 3.02
CA MET A 561 12.13 -19.62 1.97
C MET A 561 13.58 -19.72 2.47
N LEU A 562 14.07 -18.69 3.17
CA LEU A 562 15.43 -18.63 3.73
C LEU A 562 15.50 -19.11 5.20
N ASP A 563 14.35 -19.45 5.78
CA ASP A 563 14.20 -19.82 7.21
C ASP A 563 14.71 -18.72 8.17
N GLY A 564 14.34 -17.45 7.86
CA GLY A 564 14.68 -16.31 8.71
C GLY A 564 13.46 -15.79 9.50
N PRO A 565 13.65 -15.34 10.76
CA PRO A 565 14.89 -15.34 11.55
C PRO A 565 15.29 -16.76 12.00
N SER A 566 16.59 -16.96 12.22
CA SER A 566 17.17 -18.22 12.64
C SER A 566 18.07 -18.04 13.87
N PRO A 567 18.37 -19.12 14.63
CA PRO A 567 19.32 -19.06 15.72
C PRO A 567 20.70 -18.61 15.25
N VAL A 568 21.42 -17.93 16.14
CA VAL A 568 22.80 -17.46 15.93
C VAL A 568 23.75 -18.40 16.65
N ALA A 569 24.94 -18.62 16.08
CA ALA A 569 25.97 -19.46 16.70
C ALA A 569 26.42 -18.87 18.04
N PRO A 570 26.62 -19.70 19.08
CA PRO A 570 27.06 -19.23 20.40
C PRO A 570 28.32 -18.38 20.36
N GLU A 571 29.31 -18.76 19.53
CA GLU A 571 30.58 -18.05 19.37
C GLU A 571 30.35 -16.62 18.85
N GLN A 572 29.37 -16.42 17.97
CA GLN A 572 29.02 -15.09 17.46
C GLN A 572 28.38 -14.21 18.56
N LEU A 573 27.61 -14.80 19.48
CA LEU A 573 27.06 -14.09 20.62
C LEU A 573 28.16 -13.69 21.61
N GLU A 574 29.13 -14.58 21.88
CA GLU A 574 30.30 -14.31 22.72
C GLU A 574 31.14 -13.16 22.17
N GLU A 575 31.42 -13.15 20.84
CA GLU A 575 32.13 -12.05 20.17
C GLU A 575 31.41 -10.68 20.29
N LEU A 576 30.08 -10.70 20.45
CA LEU A 576 29.23 -9.53 20.60
C LEU A 576 28.97 -9.18 22.08
N TYR A 577 29.50 -9.95 23.03
CA TYR A 577 29.24 -9.82 24.46
C TYR A 577 27.75 -9.92 24.81
N LEU A 578 27.01 -10.80 24.12
CA LEU A 578 25.57 -11.00 24.30
C LEU A 578 25.24 -12.34 24.91
N SER A 579 24.19 -12.38 25.74
CA SER A 579 23.59 -13.61 26.25
C SER A 579 22.09 -13.63 26.00
N LEU A 580 21.56 -14.82 25.67
CA LEU A 580 20.12 -15.00 25.46
C LEU A 580 19.42 -15.27 26.79
N VAL A 581 18.37 -14.53 27.08
CA VAL A 581 17.42 -14.82 28.14
C VAL A 581 16.33 -15.71 27.60
N LYS A 582 16.02 -16.82 28.27
CA LYS A 582 14.89 -17.66 27.87
C LYS A 582 13.59 -16.88 28.08
N PRO A 583 12.70 -16.86 27.06
CA PRO A 583 11.35 -16.33 27.28
C PRO A 583 10.64 -17.14 28.35
N GLU A 584 9.91 -16.44 29.24
CA GLU A 584 9.07 -17.07 30.28
C GLU A 584 7.93 -17.88 29.69
#